data_8919d1b9a16622c08d63d5747c51773a
#
_entry.id   8919d1b9a16622c08d63d5747c51773a
#
_cell.length_a   1.000
_cell.length_b   1.000
_cell.length_c   1.000
_cell.angle_alpha   90.00
_cell.angle_beta   90.00
_cell.angle_gamma   90.00
#
_symmetry.space_group_name_H-M   'P 1'
#
loop_
_entity.id
_entity.type
_entity.pdbx_description
1 polymer ?
#
loop_
_entity_poly.entity_id
_entity_poly.type
_entity_poly.pdbx_seq_one_letter_code
_entity_poly.pdbx_strand_id
1 'polypeptide(L)'
;PTYLNAMTMIHELDEESFTQTLWKMNSECALVFPEGLAVLPWMKCGEGPIGPATAEKMKDKRVVVWPFHGIFSSGNSISDAIGLIEAIDKNAHVYVLVKSNMIHGMTNENVRELKDHFGLA
;
A
#
# COMPACT_ATOMS: atom_id res chain seq x y z
N PRO A 1 2.13 11.56 1.91
CA PRO A 1 0.82 11.33 1.24
C PRO A 1 -0.33 11.39 2.22
N THR A 2 -1.20 12.34 1.99
CA THR A 2 -2.30 12.69 2.91
C THR A 2 -3.28 11.54 3.12
N TYR A 3 -3.70 10.91 2.04
CA TYR A 3 -4.77 9.91 2.09
C TYR A 3 -4.28 8.56 2.62
N LEU A 4 -3.07 8.18 2.27
CA LEU A 4 -2.46 6.99 2.85
C LEU A 4 -2.29 7.17 4.36
N ASN A 5 -1.83 8.34 4.80
CA ASN A 5 -1.70 8.62 6.22
C ASN A 5 -3.06 8.56 6.93
N ALA A 6 -4.10 9.12 6.32
CA ALA A 6 -5.47 9.00 6.83
C ALA A 6 -5.93 7.53 6.91
N MET A 7 -5.61 6.73 5.89
CA MET A 7 -5.96 5.31 5.88
C MET A 7 -5.32 4.55 7.05
N THR A 8 -4.10 4.91 7.46
CA THR A 8 -3.48 4.27 8.64
C THR A 8 -4.27 4.49 9.93
N MET A 9 -5.13 5.49 9.97
CA MET A 9 -5.95 5.83 11.17
C MET A 9 -7.33 5.18 11.16
N ILE A 10 -7.78 4.66 10.01
CA ILE A 10 -9.14 4.14 9.84
C ILE A 10 -9.18 2.69 9.35
N HIS A 11 -8.04 2.08 9.13
CA HIS A 11 -7.89 0.69 8.70
C HIS A 11 -6.96 -0.05 9.67
N GLU A 12 -7.13 -1.34 9.80
CA GLU A 12 -6.19 -2.16 10.56
C GLU A 12 -4.81 -2.12 9.93
N LEU A 13 -3.77 -2.16 10.77
CA LEU A 13 -2.37 -2.06 10.33
C LEU A 13 -1.76 -3.46 10.08
N ASP A 14 -2.55 -4.34 9.51
CA ASP A 14 -2.13 -5.65 9.04
C ASP A 14 -1.72 -5.57 7.57
N GLU A 15 -0.50 -6.01 7.26
CA GLU A 15 0.08 -5.89 5.92
C GLU A 15 -0.81 -6.50 4.84
N GLU A 16 -1.31 -7.70 5.09
CA GLU A 16 -2.12 -8.43 4.10
C GLU A 16 -3.44 -7.72 3.85
N SER A 17 -4.19 -7.41 4.90
CA SER A 17 -5.51 -6.78 4.75
C SER A 17 -5.39 -5.35 4.20
N PHE A 18 -4.36 -4.63 4.59
CA PHE A 18 -4.10 -3.27 4.10
C PHE A 18 -3.79 -3.30 2.59
N THR A 19 -2.94 -4.21 2.16
CA THR A 19 -2.62 -4.44 0.75
C THR A 19 -3.87 -4.83 -0.05
N GLN A 20 -4.63 -5.80 0.44
CA GLN A 20 -5.85 -6.27 -0.23
C GLN A 20 -6.88 -5.16 -0.40
N THR A 21 -7.06 -4.33 0.62
CA THR A 21 -7.97 -3.19 0.53
C THR A 21 -7.55 -2.22 -0.55
N LEU A 22 -6.28 -1.85 -0.61
CA LEU A 22 -5.76 -0.96 -1.65
C LEU A 22 -5.94 -1.55 -3.05
N TRP A 23 -5.64 -2.83 -3.24
CA TRP A 23 -5.79 -3.51 -4.52
C TRP A 23 -7.24 -3.49 -5.05
N LYS A 24 -8.22 -3.40 -4.16
CA LYS A 24 -9.63 -3.41 -4.52
C LYS A 24 -10.20 -2.03 -4.85
N MET A 25 -9.44 -0.97 -4.62
CA MET A 25 -9.92 0.40 -4.86
C MET A 25 -9.78 0.83 -6.31
N ASN A 26 -8.97 0.13 -7.11
CA ASN A 26 -8.79 0.39 -8.53
C ASN A 26 -8.19 -0.85 -9.18
N SER A 27 -8.70 -1.24 -10.34
CA SER A 27 -8.27 -2.47 -11.03
C SER A 27 -6.76 -2.54 -11.28
N GLU A 28 -6.12 -1.43 -11.60
CA GLU A 28 -4.70 -1.41 -11.90
C GLU A 28 -3.81 -1.48 -10.65
N CYS A 29 -4.36 -1.25 -9.48
CA CYS A 29 -3.57 -1.16 -8.25
C CYS A 29 -2.78 -2.45 -7.97
N ALA A 30 -3.40 -3.61 -8.12
CA ALA A 30 -2.75 -4.90 -7.94
C ALA A 30 -1.64 -5.16 -8.97
N LEU A 31 -1.68 -4.47 -10.11
CA LEU A 31 -0.67 -4.61 -11.16
C LEU A 31 0.53 -3.71 -10.90
N VAL A 32 0.34 -2.59 -10.22
CA VAL A 32 1.38 -1.61 -9.92
C VAL A 32 2.33 -2.12 -8.82
N PHE A 33 1.79 -2.73 -7.79
CA PHE A 33 2.60 -3.36 -6.72
C PHE A 33 2.05 -4.74 -6.36
N PRO A 34 2.25 -5.72 -7.28
CA PRO A 34 1.70 -7.06 -7.09
C PRO A 34 2.29 -7.83 -5.91
N GLU A 35 3.46 -7.41 -5.45
CA GLU A 35 4.08 -7.96 -4.25
C GLU A 35 3.42 -7.47 -2.95
N GLY A 36 2.53 -6.48 -3.04
CA GLY A 36 1.95 -5.83 -1.87
C GLY A 36 2.89 -4.80 -1.25
N LEU A 37 2.48 -4.25 -0.12
CA LEU A 37 3.30 -3.33 0.65
C LEU A 37 3.48 -3.85 2.08
N ALA A 38 4.52 -3.35 2.74
CA ALA A 38 4.76 -3.61 4.14
C ALA A 38 4.18 -2.48 5.00
N VAL A 39 3.74 -2.84 6.19
CA VAL A 39 3.27 -1.88 7.20
C VAL A 39 4.02 -2.17 8.48
N LEU A 40 4.82 -1.23 8.95
CA LEU A 40 5.51 -1.37 10.24
C LEU A 40 4.54 -1.09 11.38
N PRO A 41 4.78 -1.66 12.57
CA PRO A 41 4.15 -1.12 13.77
C PRO A 41 4.64 0.32 13.98
N TRP A 42 3.86 1.14 14.68
CA TRP A 42 4.33 2.49 14.96
C TRP A 42 5.66 2.46 15.70
N MET A 43 6.60 3.28 15.23
CA MET A 43 7.92 3.45 15.83
C MET A 43 8.30 4.92 15.81
N LYS A 44 9.07 5.35 16.80
CA LYS A 44 9.63 6.70 16.82
C LYS A 44 10.57 6.86 15.61
N CYS A 45 10.36 7.91 14.84
CA CYS A 45 11.22 8.24 13.69
C CYS A 45 12.49 8.98 14.13
N GLY A 46 13.45 9.03 13.22
CA GLY A 46 14.69 9.80 13.37
C GLY A 46 15.84 9.03 13.98
N GLU A 47 15.60 7.99 14.74
CA GLU A 47 16.65 7.17 15.37
C GLU A 47 16.09 5.81 15.79
N GLY A 48 16.96 4.94 16.24
CA GLY A 48 16.58 3.64 16.78
C GLY A 48 16.19 2.61 15.73
N PRO A 49 15.24 1.71 16.04
CA PRO A 49 15.01 0.51 15.23
C PRO A 49 14.24 0.72 13.92
N ILE A 50 13.70 1.91 13.66
CA ILE A 50 12.83 2.11 12.47
C ILE A 50 13.61 1.96 11.16
N GLY A 51 14.84 2.42 11.10
CA GLY A 51 15.69 2.28 9.92
C GLY A 51 15.95 0.83 9.55
N PRO A 52 16.54 0.03 10.47
CA PRO A 52 16.75 -1.40 10.23
C PRO A 52 15.45 -2.16 9.92
N ALA A 53 14.34 -1.86 10.60
CA ALA A 53 13.06 -2.48 10.36
C ALA A 53 12.54 -2.18 8.94
N THR A 54 12.69 -0.94 8.48
CA THR A 54 12.35 -0.54 7.11
C THR A 54 13.20 -1.28 6.09
N ALA A 55 14.51 -1.31 6.29
CA ALA A 55 15.44 -1.99 5.41
C ALA A 55 15.13 -3.48 5.28
N GLU A 56 14.77 -4.14 6.38
CA GLU A 56 14.40 -5.55 6.36
C GLU A 56 13.16 -5.79 5.49
N LYS A 57 12.14 -4.96 5.63
CA LYS A 57 10.92 -5.06 4.81
C LYS A 57 11.19 -4.77 3.34
N MET A 58 12.09 -3.86 3.04
CA MET A 58 12.42 -3.48 1.66
C MET A 58 13.23 -4.53 0.90
N LYS A 59 13.62 -5.62 1.52
CA LYS A 59 14.17 -6.77 0.80
C LYS A 59 13.14 -7.41 -0.13
N ASP A 60 11.87 -7.43 0.27
CA ASP A 60 10.80 -8.10 -0.46
C ASP A 60 9.73 -7.13 -0.99
N LYS A 61 9.68 -5.93 -0.45
CA LYS A 61 8.63 -4.94 -0.78
C LYS A 61 9.27 -3.64 -1.25
N ARG A 62 8.72 -3.07 -2.32
CA ARG A 62 9.16 -1.74 -2.77
C ARG A 62 8.59 -0.61 -1.93
N VAL A 63 7.58 -0.90 -1.12
CA VAL A 63 6.86 0.10 -0.34
C VAL A 63 6.74 -0.34 1.10
N VAL A 64 7.08 0.57 2.01
CA VAL A 64 6.94 0.38 3.46
C VAL A 64 6.18 1.56 4.05
N VAL A 65 5.07 1.28 4.70
CA VAL A 65 4.24 2.30 5.36
C VAL A 65 4.71 2.49 6.79
N TRP A 66 4.90 3.73 7.16
CA TRP A 66 5.12 4.16 8.53
C TRP A 66 3.81 4.75 9.06
N PRO A 67 3.07 4.02 9.89
CA PRO A 67 1.78 4.50 10.40
C PRO A 67 1.88 5.88 11.02
N PHE A 68 0.94 6.74 10.70
CA PHE A 68 0.81 8.12 11.21
C PHE A 68 1.96 9.05 10.78
N HIS A 69 2.79 8.63 9.83
CA HIS A 69 3.94 9.41 9.38
C HIS A 69 3.99 9.51 7.86
N GLY A 70 4.11 8.40 7.17
CA GLY A 70 4.26 8.41 5.72
C GLY A 70 4.66 7.07 5.14
N ILE A 71 5.44 7.12 4.07
CA ILE A 71 5.74 5.96 3.25
C ILE A 71 7.15 6.05 2.70
N PHE A 72 7.83 4.91 2.63
CA PHE A 72 9.07 4.72 1.89
C PHE A 72 8.77 3.94 0.62
N SER A 73 9.37 4.36 -0.49
CA SER A 73 9.23 3.69 -1.77
C SER A 73 10.57 3.58 -2.47
N SER A 74 10.73 2.53 -3.25
CA SER A 74 11.88 2.32 -4.12
C SER A 74 11.41 2.03 -5.55
N GLY A 75 12.32 2.19 -6.51
CA GLY A 75 12.06 1.91 -7.91
C GLY A 75 13.34 2.02 -8.72
N ASN A 76 13.22 1.82 -10.04
CA ASN A 76 14.37 1.92 -10.94
C ASN A 76 14.82 3.37 -11.17
N SER A 77 13.99 4.33 -10.79
CA SER A 77 14.25 5.77 -10.85
C SER A 77 13.47 6.49 -9.76
N ILE A 78 13.80 7.74 -9.53
CA ILE A 78 13.03 8.61 -8.62
C ILE A 78 11.60 8.75 -9.14
N SER A 79 11.43 8.89 -10.45
CA SER A 79 10.11 8.96 -11.09
C SER A 79 9.26 7.73 -10.79
N ASP A 80 9.83 6.54 -10.89
CA ASP A 80 9.13 5.29 -10.60
C ASP A 80 8.72 5.23 -9.12
N ALA A 81 9.61 5.59 -8.22
CA ALA A 81 9.35 5.59 -6.79
C ALA A 81 8.23 6.57 -6.42
N ILE A 82 8.25 7.78 -6.99
CA ILE A 82 7.21 8.79 -6.77
C ILE A 82 5.88 8.33 -7.37
N GLY A 83 5.90 7.81 -8.59
CA GLY A 83 4.69 7.29 -9.25
C GLY A 83 4.01 6.19 -8.45
N LEU A 84 4.79 5.33 -7.80
CA LEU A 84 4.27 4.28 -6.93
C LEU A 84 3.58 4.87 -5.69
N ILE A 85 4.17 5.88 -5.07
CA ILE A 85 3.57 6.59 -3.93
C ILE A 85 2.25 7.26 -4.35
N GLU A 86 2.24 7.93 -5.50
CA GLU A 86 1.04 8.60 -6.01
C GLU A 86 -0.09 7.62 -6.30
N ALA A 87 0.21 6.47 -6.90
CA ALA A 87 -0.77 5.42 -7.15
C ALA A 87 -1.39 4.90 -5.85
N ILE A 88 -0.56 4.65 -4.85
CA ILE A 88 -1.02 4.16 -3.54
C ILE A 88 -1.86 5.22 -2.84
N ASP A 89 -1.44 6.48 -2.84
CA ASP A 89 -2.18 7.56 -2.21
C ASP A 89 -3.53 7.80 -2.88
N LYS A 90 -3.59 7.70 -4.21
CA LYS A 90 -4.85 7.76 -4.97
C LYS A 90 -5.83 6.68 -4.54
N ASN A 91 -5.36 5.44 -4.38
CA ASN A 91 -6.21 4.35 -3.96
C ASN A 91 -6.64 4.46 -2.50
N ALA A 92 -5.76 4.95 -1.63
CA ALA A 92 -6.12 5.30 -0.26
C ALA A 92 -7.18 6.41 -0.22
N HIS A 93 -7.11 7.38 -1.13
CA HIS A 93 -8.14 8.42 -1.28
C HIS A 93 -9.49 7.82 -1.62
N VAL A 94 -9.55 6.90 -2.59
CA VAL A 94 -10.79 6.21 -2.93
C VAL A 94 -11.35 5.48 -1.70
N TYR A 95 -10.51 4.77 -0.97
CA TYR A 95 -10.91 4.07 0.24
C TYR A 95 -11.54 5.02 1.28
N VAL A 96 -10.89 6.13 1.56
CA VAL A 96 -11.39 7.14 2.51
C VAL A 96 -12.77 7.64 2.10
N LEU A 97 -12.99 7.85 0.80
CA LEU A 97 -14.28 8.34 0.29
C LEU A 97 -15.40 7.30 0.37
N VAL A 98 -15.12 6.03 0.15
CA VAL A 98 -16.17 5.01 0.02
C VAL A 98 -16.35 4.13 1.24
N LYS A 99 -15.41 4.11 2.15
CA LYS A 99 -15.35 3.20 3.30
C LYS A 99 -16.69 3.01 4.02
N SER A 100 -17.41 4.10 4.29
CA SER A 100 -18.64 4.07 5.09
C SER A 100 -19.91 3.79 4.28
N ASN A 101 -19.85 3.91 2.96
CA ASN A 101 -21.03 3.87 2.09
C ASN A 101 -20.91 2.87 0.93
N MET A 102 -19.85 2.10 0.88
CA MET A 102 -19.60 1.16 -0.21
C MET A 102 -20.62 0.03 -0.20
N ILE A 103 -21.27 -0.20 -1.34
CA ILE A 103 -22.21 -1.30 -1.55
C ILE A 103 -21.74 -2.29 -2.61
N HIS A 104 -20.79 -1.88 -3.45
CA HIS A 104 -20.13 -2.72 -4.45
C HIS A 104 -18.61 -2.54 -4.32
N GLY A 105 -17.87 -3.56 -4.68
CA GLY A 105 -16.42 -3.48 -4.69
C GLY A 105 -15.80 -4.70 -5.38
N MET A 106 -14.54 -4.59 -5.72
CA MET A 106 -13.79 -5.74 -6.22
C MET A 106 -13.63 -6.78 -5.12
N THR A 107 -13.72 -8.04 -5.52
CA THR A 107 -13.52 -9.19 -4.62
C THR A 107 -12.07 -9.67 -4.70
N ASN A 108 -11.67 -10.52 -3.76
CA ASN A 108 -10.36 -11.18 -3.83
C ASN A 108 -10.22 -12.00 -5.10
N GLU A 109 -11.32 -12.58 -5.59
CA GLU A 109 -11.35 -13.31 -6.86
C GLU A 109 -11.05 -12.42 -8.05
N ASN A 110 -11.64 -11.22 -8.10
CA ASN A 110 -11.35 -10.25 -9.15
C ASN A 110 -9.86 -9.86 -9.17
N VAL A 111 -9.27 -9.64 -8.00
CA VAL A 111 -7.83 -9.34 -7.90
C VAL A 111 -7.00 -10.51 -8.43
N ARG A 112 -7.36 -11.73 -8.07
CA ARG A 112 -6.67 -12.93 -8.53
C ARG A 112 -6.75 -13.09 -10.04
N GLU A 113 -7.92 -12.88 -10.63
CA GLU A 113 -8.11 -12.93 -12.09
C GLU A 113 -7.19 -11.94 -12.81
N LEU A 114 -7.09 -10.70 -12.30
CA LEU A 114 -6.21 -9.69 -12.87
C LEU A 114 -4.74 -10.12 -12.80
N LYS A 115 -4.29 -10.59 -11.66
CA LYS A 115 -2.91 -11.01 -11.46
C LYS A 115 -2.57 -12.21 -12.36
N ASP A 116 -3.46 -13.17 -12.45
CA ASP A 116 -3.29 -14.37 -13.29
C ASP A 116 -3.20 -13.98 -14.78
N HIS A 117 -4.09 -13.10 -15.22
CA HIS A 117 -4.11 -12.64 -16.61
C HIS A 117 -2.78 -11.98 -17.03
N PHE A 118 -2.15 -11.23 -16.13
CA PHE A 118 -0.89 -10.54 -16.38
C PHE A 118 0.34 -11.34 -15.92
N GLY A 119 0.18 -12.60 -15.51
CA GLY A 119 1.27 -13.45 -15.10
C GLY A 119 1.96 -13.05 -13.80
N LEU A 120 1.22 -12.41 -12.89
CA LEU A 120 1.73 -11.94 -11.60
C LEU A 120 1.42 -12.93 -10.48
N ALA A 121 2.34 -13.03 -9.54
CA ALA A 121 2.19 -13.93 -8.39
C ALA A 121 1.19 -13.42 -7.34
#